data_733e72a1ef883fb7da94d8099410363a
#
_entry.id   733e72a1ef883fb7da94d8099410363a
#
_cell.length_a   1.000
_cell.length_b   1.000
_cell.length_c   1.000
_cell.angle_alpha   90.00
_cell.angle_beta   90.00
_cell.angle_gamma   90.00
#
_symmetry.space_group_name_H-M   'P 1'
#
loop_
_entity.id
_entity.type
_entity.pdbx_description
1 polymer ?
#
loop_
_entity_poly.entity_id
_entity_poly.type
_entity_poly.pdbx_seq_one_letter_code
_entity_poly.pdbx_strand_id
1 'polypeptide(L)'
;MNAYRRGVRHFIVGLGGSATSDCGIGMLKAMGDDWKKIRQECCFVLASDVINPLCGENGAAHVFAPQKGADAKMVQMLDDRARKFAEVSAKHFGYDRSEAPGAGAAGGLGYAFLQYFNAEARPGAELLLDEIGFDALILDADLVITGEGHSDKQTLMGKLPQRILEHVLKCRESDKSHVACSQFAGDCKSPESSESSESSESPDSSFPLVWLVSGGVSDRLAMQNAGFDRVIQVTPDNMPLEEAMKPDVARNNILKVIKNK
;
A
#
# COMPACT_ATOMS: atom_id res chain seq x y z
N MET A 1 20.83 5.98 -14.38
CA MET A 1 22.14 5.79 -15.08
C MET A 1 23.24 5.27 -14.16
N ASN A 2 23.54 5.92 -13.02
CA ASN A 2 24.68 5.49 -12.17
C ASN A 2 24.47 4.06 -11.61
N ALA A 3 23.29 3.76 -11.04
CA ALA A 3 22.96 2.42 -10.53
C ALA A 3 23.01 1.35 -11.64
N TYR A 4 22.46 1.64 -12.82
CA TYR A 4 22.54 0.77 -13.98
C TYR A 4 23.98 0.42 -14.37
N ARG A 5 24.89 1.43 -14.43
CA ARG A 5 26.32 1.22 -14.72
C ARG A 5 27.03 0.39 -13.66
N ARG A 6 26.52 0.37 -12.43
CA ARG A 6 26.98 -0.46 -11.32
C ARG A 6 26.39 -1.88 -11.31
N GLY A 7 25.64 -2.26 -12.34
CA GLY A 7 25.07 -3.60 -12.48
C GLY A 7 23.67 -3.80 -11.92
N VAL A 8 23.03 -2.75 -11.36
CA VAL A 8 21.65 -2.87 -10.87
C VAL A 8 20.69 -3.05 -12.04
N ARG A 9 19.76 -4.01 -11.92
CA ARG A 9 18.75 -4.34 -12.95
C ARG A 9 17.31 -4.32 -12.44
N HIS A 10 17.12 -4.41 -11.13
CA HIS A 10 15.81 -4.33 -10.49
C HIS A 10 15.69 -3.00 -9.73
N PHE A 11 14.64 -2.25 -10.01
CA PHE A 11 14.44 -0.91 -9.47
C PHE A 11 13.05 -0.80 -8.86
N ILE A 12 12.99 -0.41 -7.61
CA ILE A 12 11.77 0.07 -6.96
C ILE A 12 11.84 1.60 -6.95
N VAL A 13 10.81 2.24 -7.51
CA VAL A 13 10.75 3.71 -7.67
C VAL A 13 9.56 4.26 -6.92
N GLY A 14 9.81 4.96 -5.81
CA GLY A 14 8.77 5.69 -5.09
C GLY A 14 8.40 6.99 -5.82
N LEU A 15 7.11 7.18 -6.10
CA LEU A 15 6.57 8.33 -6.82
C LEU A 15 5.82 9.27 -5.89
N GLY A 16 6.54 10.00 -5.03
CA GLY A 16 5.95 10.97 -4.11
C GLY A 16 6.72 12.28 -4.09
N GLY A 17 6.08 13.36 -3.57
CA GLY A 17 6.72 14.65 -3.32
C GLY A 17 7.31 15.36 -4.54
N SER A 18 6.82 15.09 -5.77
CA SER A 18 7.39 15.64 -7.00
C SER A 18 7.10 17.13 -7.16
N ALA A 19 8.10 17.88 -7.65
CA ALA A 19 7.98 19.29 -8.02
C ALA A 19 7.83 19.50 -9.54
N THR A 20 7.75 18.42 -10.33
CA THR A 20 7.67 18.46 -11.81
C THR A 20 6.28 18.11 -12.32
N SER A 21 5.98 18.53 -13.56
CA SER A 21 4.78 18.17 -14.31
C SER A 21 5.13 18.09 -15.80
N ASP A 22 6.20 17.34 -16.13
CA ASP A 22 6.75 17.22 -17.47
C ASP A 22 6.58 15.83 -18.09
N CYS A 23 5.75 14.97 -17.49
CA CYS A 23 5.51 13.59 -17.91
C CYS A 23 6.80 12.75 -18.02
N GLY A 24 7.85 13.12 -17.27
CA GLY A 24 9.15 12.45 -17.31
C GLY A 24 9.98 12.73 -18.57
N ILE A 25 9.60 13.70 -19.40
CA ILE A 25 10.33 14.07 -20.62
C ILE A 25 11.76 14.48 -20.29
N GLY A 26 11.97 15.25 -19.20
CA GLY A 26 13.31 15.64 -18.76
C GLY A 26 14.19 14.45 -18.43
N MET A 27 13.66 13.45 -17.77
CA MET A 27 14.35 12.19 -17.47
C MET A 27 14.73 11.45 -18.78
N LEU A 28 13.78 11.26 -19.67
CA LEU A 28 14.03 10.57 -20.96
C LEU A 28 15.09 11.28 -21.79
N LYS A 29 15.03 12.62 -21.88
CA LYS A 29 16.05 13.43 -22.56
C LYS A 29 17.45 13.27 -21.95
N ALA A 30 17.53 13.26 -20.61
CA ALA A 30 18.80 13.08 -19.92
C ALA A 30 19.40 11.67 -20.11
N MET A 31 18.56 10.66 -20.32
CA MET A 31 19.00 9.30 -20.64
C MET A 31 19.45 9.12 -22.10
N GLY A 32 18.99 9.99 -23.00
CA GLY A 32 19.27 9.84 -24.44
C GLY A 32 18.80 8.48 -24.95
N ASP A 33 19.57 7.85 -25.83
CA ASP A 33 19.23 6.52 -26.36
C ASP A 33 19.44 5.35 -25.39
N ASP A 34 20.10 5.59 -24.26
CA ASP A 34 20.34 4.56 -23.23
C ASP A 34 19.03 4.00 -22.66
N TRP A 35 17.92 4.74 -22.70
CA TRP A 35 16.65 4.26 -22.19
C TRP A 35 16.18 2.97 -22.89
N LYS A 36 16.50 2.80 -24.20
CA LYS A 36 16.12 1.62 -24.97
C LYS A 36 16.77 0.35 -24.43
N LYS A 37 18.06 0.46 -24.11
CA LYS A 37 18.85 -0.62 -23.52
C LYS A 37 18.38 -0.91 -22.09
N ILE A 38 18.17 0.13 -21.29
CA ILE A 38 17.67 0.02 -19.91
C ILE A 38 16.31 -0.67 -19.87
N ARG A 39 15.39 -0.32 -20.79
CA ARG A 39 14.09 -0.98 -20.94
C ARG A 39 14.21 -2.49 -21.14
N GLN A 40 15.19 -2.93 -21.92
CA GLN A 40 15.38 -4.35 -22.24
C GLN A 40 16.06 -5.13 -21.10
N GLU A 41 16.92 -4.48 -20.36
CA GLU A 41 17.78 -5.14 -19.36
C GLU A 41 17.29 -4.97 -17.91
N CYS A 42 16.34 -4.08 -17.64
CA CYS A 42 15.91 -3.72 -16.29
C CYS A 42 14.42 -3.92 -16.06
N CYS A 43 14.08 -4.32 -14.84
CA CYS A 43 12.74 -4.36 -14.31
C CYS A 43 12.49 -3.14 -13.41
N PHE A 44 11.33 -2.50 -13.57
CA PHE A 44 10.92 -1.36 -12.76
C PHE A 44 9.58 -1.63 -12.10
N VAL A 45 9.52 -1.43 -10.79
CA VAL A 45 8.27 -1.42 -10.02
C VAL A 45 8.08 -0.03 -9.43
N LEU A 46 6.91 0.55 -9.66
CA LEU A 46 6.54 1.85 -9.13
C LEU A 46 5.76 1.67 -7.84
N ALA A 47 6.32 2.12 -6.73
CA ALA A 47 5.60 2.22 -5.47
C ALA A 47 4.74 3.49 -5.50
N SER A 48 3.45 3.35 -5.76
CA SER A 48 2.51 4.46 -5.89
C SER A 48 1.10 4.06 -5.52
N ASP A 49 0.50 4.82 -4.59
CA ASP A 49 -0.91 4.69 -4.21
C ASP A 49 -1.83 5.57 -5.06
N VAL A 50 -1.26 6.30 -6.04
CA VAL A 50 -1.98 7.16 -6.97
C VAL A 50 -2.49 6.32 -8.14
N ILE A 51 -3.79 6.37 -8.40
CA ILE A 51 -4.46 5.68 -9.50
C ILE A 51 -4.83 6.61 -10.68
N ASN A 52 -4.55 7.90 -10.55
CA ASN A 52 -4.93 8.91 -11.53
C ASN A 52 -4.29 8.63 -12.91
N PRO A 53 -5.04 8.82 -14.01
CA PRO A 53 -4.50 8.78 -15.37
C PRO A 53 -3.56 9.95 -15.64
N LEU A 54 -2.91 9.94 -16.80
CA LEU A 54 -2.01 11.02 -17.20
C LEU A 54 -2.75 12.33 -17.48
N CYS A 55 -3.86 12.25 -18.21
CA CYS A 55 -4.59 13.40 -18.77
C CYS A 55 -6.05 13.44 -18.32
N GLY A 56 -6.72 14.58 -18.58
CA GLY A 56 -8.14 14.78 -18.31
C GLY A 56 -8.41 15.35 -16.91
N GLU A 57 -9.69 15.47 -16.55
CA GLU A 57 -10.12 16.08 -15.30
C GLU A 57 -9.52 15.42 -14.05
N ASN A 58 -9.33 14.10 -14.07
CA ASN A 58 -8.69 13.32 -13.02
C ASN A 58 -7.20 13.10 -13.29
N GLY A 59 -6.62 13.75 -14.29
CA GLY A 59 -5.23 13.58 -14.71
C GLY A 59 -4.23 14.33 -13.87
N ALA A 60 -2.96 14.08 -14.15
CA ALA A 60 -1.81 14.62 -13.41
C ALA A 60 -1.85 16.15 -13.26
N ALA A 61 -2.19 16.88 -14.32
CA ALA A 61 -2.20 18.34 -14.33
C ALA A 61 -3.34 18.89 -13.47
N HIS A 62 -4.57 18.42 -13.67
CA HIS A 62 -5.74 18.93 -12.96
C HIS A 62 -5.71 18.64 -11.46
N VAL A 63 -5.28 17.44 -11.08
CA VAL A 63 -5.29 17.01 -9.67
C VAL A 63 -4.07 17.50 -8.90
N PHE A 64 -2.88 17.48 -9.49
CA PHE A 64 -1.64 17.69 -8.73
C PHE A 64 -0.87 18.97 -9.06
N ALA A 65 -1.13 19.65 -10.21
CA ALA A 65 -0.39 20.85 -10.55
C ALA A 65 -0.79 22.10 -9.71
N PRO A 66 -2.05 22.29 -9.29
CA PRO A 66 -2.42 23.44 -8.46
C PRO A 66 -1.64 23.53 -7.15
N GLN A 67 -1.44 22.43 -6.44
CA GLN A 67 -0.65 22.39 -5.20
C GLN A 67 0.85 22.71 -5.43
N LYS A 68 1.32 22.65 -6.68
CA LYS A 68 2.69 23.02 -7.11
C LYS A 68 2.77 24.46 -7.63
N GLY A 69 1.68 25.24 -7.51
CA GLY A 69 1.62 26.64 -7.87
C GLY A 69 1.10 26.92 -9.30
N ALA A 70 0.55 25.94 -10.01
CA ALA A 70 -0.03 26.15 -11.32
C ALA A 70 -1.40 26.85 -11.21
N ASP A 71 -1.60 27.90 -11.99
CA ASP A 71 -2.91 28.50 -12.21
C ASP A 71 -3.75 27.70 -13.22
N ALA A 72 -5.02 28.05 -13.39
CA ALA A 72 -5.93 27.33 -14.29
C ALA A 72 -5.44 27.28 -15.75
N LYS A 73 -4.81 28.35 -16.23
CA LYS A 73 -4.25 28.41 -17.58
C LYS A 73 -3.05 27.48 -17.73
N MET A 74 -2.21 27.42 -16.73
CA MET A 74 -1.05 26.53 -16.69
C MET A 74 -1.49 25.08 -16.59
N VAL A 75 -2.50 24.75 -15.77
CA VAL A 75 -3.09 23.41 -15.68
C VAL A 75 -3.55 22.92 -17.04
N GLN A 76 -4.34 23.74 -17.78
CA GLN A 76 -4.79 23.37 -19.10
C GLN A 76 -3.62 23.16 -20.09
N MET A 77 -2.63 24.04 -20.06
CA MET A 77 -1.43 23.90 -20.91
C MET A 77 -0.64 22.62 -20.60
N LEU A 78 -0.54 22.25 -19.31
CA LEU A 78 0.16 21.03 -18.91
C LEU A 78 -0.60 19.78 -19.34
N ASP A 79 -1.95 19.76 -19.23
CA ASP A 79 -2.77 18.66 -19.71
C ASP A 79 -2.67 18.48 -21.22
N ASP A 80 -2.76 19.58 -21.99
CA ASP A 80 -2.61 19.55 -23.46
C ASP A 80 -1.25 19.00 -23.88
N ARG A 81 -0.17 19.38 -23.17
CA ARG A 81 1.19 18.88 -23.43
C ARG A 81 1.31 17.39 -23.09
N ALA A 82 0.74 16.97 -21.97
CA ALA A 82 0.73 15.56 -21.57
C ALA A 82 0.00 14.71 -22.60
N ARG A 83 -1.15 15.16 -23.07
CA ARG A 83 -1.94 14.50 -24.13
C ARG A 83 -1.16 14.35 -25.43
N LYS A 84 -0.53 15.43 -25.90
CA LYS A 84 0.32 15.38 -27.11
C LYS A 84 1.51 14.43 -26.94
N PHE A 85 2.10 14.41 -25.76
CA PHE A 85 3.21 13.49 -25.48
C PHE A 85 2.73 12.03 -25.49
N ALA A 86 1.56 11.74 -24.89
CA ALA A 86 0.95 10.41 -24.93
C ALA A 86 0.65 9.95 -26.35
N GLU A 87 0.05 10.81 -27.19
CA GLU A 87 -0.24 10.52 -28.59
C GLU A 87 1.02 10.16 -29.41
N VAL A 88 2.09 10.94 -29.24
CA VAL A 88 3.37 10.67 -29.93
C VAL A 88 3.98 9.35 -29.44
N SER A 89 3.95 9.12 -28.13
CA SER A 89 4.47 7.90 -27.53
C SER A 89 3.67 6.67 -27.96
N ALA A 90 2.33 6.77 -27.98
CA ALA A 90 1.45 5.68 -28.42
C ALA A 90 1.72 5.28 -29.88
N LYS A 91 1.92 6.27 -30.77
CA LYS A 91 2.31 6.00 -32.18
C LYS A 91 3.66 5.30 -32.28
N HIS A 92 4.62 5.68 -31.41
CA HIS A 92 5.94 5.08 -31.43
C HIS A 92 5.94 3.61 -30.95
N PHE A 93 5.15 3.30 -29.91
CA PHE A 93 5.14 1.97 -29.29
C PHE A 93 4.04 1.04 -29.81
N GLY A 94 3.02 1.57 -30.48
CA GLY A 94 1.84 0.80 -30.91
C GLY A 94 0.85 0.50 -29.79
N TYR A 95 1.03 1.06 -28.58
CA TYR A 95 0.13 0.97 -27.43
C TYR A 95 0.20 2.24 -26.58
N ASP A 96 -0.80 2.48 -25.74
CA ASP A 96 -0.91 3.63 -24.85
C ASP A 96 -1.15 3.21 -23.40
N ARG A 97 -0.40 3.81 -22.48
CA ARG A 97 -0.53 3.64 -21.03
C ARG A 97 -1.01 4.92 -20.32
N SER A 98 -1.52 5.91 -21.07
CA SER A 98 -1.96 7.18 -20.46
C SER A 98 -3.13 7.03 -19.49
N GLU A 99 -4.00 6.04 -19.71
CA GLU A 99 -5.13 5.72 -18.84
C GLU A 99 -4.79 4.68 -17.77
N ALA A 100 -3.57 4.17 -17.77
CA ALA A 100 -3.18 3.16 -16.78
C ALA A 100 -3.14 3.77 -15.35
N PRO A 101 -3.59 3.02 -14.32
CA PRO A 101 -3.47 3.46 -12.94
C PRO A 101 -2.04 3.87 -12.60
N GLY A 102 -1.88 5.06 -12.02
CA GLY A 102 -0.57 5.60 -11.66
C GLY A 102 0.16 6.36 -12.78
N ALA A 103 -0.39 6.44 -13.99
CA ALA A 103 0.22 7.21 -15.08
C ALA A 103 0.38 8.69 -14.72
N GLY A 104 -0.58 9.27 -13.98
CA GLY A 104 -0.53 10.64 -13.50
C GLY A 104 0.40 10.88 -12.31
N ALA A 105 0.91 9.84 -11.68
CA ALA A 105 1.77 9.97 -10.49
C ALA A 105 3.01 10.81 -10.80
N ALA A 106 3.40 11.62 -9.80
CA ALA A 106 4.59 12.47 -9.87
C ALA A 106 4.64 13.38 -11.12
N GLY A 107 3.49 14.00 -11.47
CA GLY A 107 3.40 14.91 -12.63
C GLY A 107 3.58 14.21 -13.97
N GLY A 108 3.12 12.95 -14.07
CA GLY A 108 3.22 12.11 -15.24
C GLY A 108 4.54 11.33 -15.37
N LEU A 109 5.42 11.37 -14.37
CA LEU A 109 6.61 10.52 -14.35
C LEU A 109 6.21 9.04 -14.34
N GLY A 110 5.08 8.69 -13.68
CA GLY A 110 4.51 7.35 -13.71
C GLY A 110 4.26 6.88 -15.15
N TYR A 111 3.68 7.73 -16.00
CA TYR A 111 3.49 7.43 -17.42
C TYR A 111 4.80 7.10 -18.13
N ALA A 112 5.86 7.91 -17.92
CA ALA A 112 7.15 7.64 -18.54
C ALA A 112 7.67 6.24 -18.20
N PHE A 113 7.56 5.81 -16.94
CA PHE A 113 7.97 4.47 -16.55
C PHE A 113 7.07 3.38 -17.14
N LEU A 114 5.75 3.56 -17.08
CA LEU A 114 4.79 2.59 -17.62
C LEU A 114 4.93 2.42 -19.13
N GLN A 115 5.07 3.52 -19.87
CA GLN A 115 5.12 3.54 -21.33
C GLN A 115 6.49 3.15 -21.89
N TYR A 116 7.57 3.75 -21.33
CA TYR A 116 8.92 3.63 -21.87
C TYR A 116 9.72 2.48 -21.28
N PHE A 117 9.45 2.08 -20.01
CA PHE A 117 10.20 1.04 -19.34
C PHE A 117 9.38 -0.21 -19.01
N ASN A 118 8.12 -0.23 -19.46
CA ASN A 118 7.20 -1.34 -19.18
C ASN A 118 7.10 -1.66 -17.67
N ALA A 119 7.16 -0.61 -16.85
CA ALA A 119 7.09 -0.73 -15.40
C ALA A 119 5.74 -1.26 -14.94
N GLU A 120 5.71 -1.89 -13.79
CA GLU A 120 4.50 -2.26 -13.06
C GLU A 120 4.25 -1.26 -11.93
N ALA A 121 3.02 -0.75 -11.79
CA ALA A 121 2.64 0.07 -10.65
C ALA A 121 1.98 -0.79 -9.57
N ARG A 122 2.47 -0.68 -8.33
CA ARG A 122 1.97 -1.41 -7.17
C ARG A 122 1.74 -0.46 -6.00
N PRO A 123 0.74 -0.72 -5.13
CA PRO A 123 0.59 0.01 -3.87
C PRO A 123 1.86 -0.06 -3.04
N GLY A 124 2.28 1.09 -2.49
CA GLY A 124 3.55 1.18 -1.77
C GLY A 124 3.59 0.31 -0.52
N ALA A 125 2.47 0.24 0.21
CA ALA A 125 2.35 -0.61 1.40
C ALA A 125 2.50 -2.10 1.06
N GLU A 126 1.78 -2.57 0.02
CA GLU A 126 1.84 -3.97 -0.44
C GLU A 126 3.25 -4.36 -0.86
N LEU A 127 3.88 -3.52 -1.69
CA LEU A 127 5.24 -3.75 -2.14
C LEU A 127 6.22 -3.87 -0.96
N LEU A 128 6.08 -3.02 0.05
CA LEU A 128 6.93 -3.06 1.23
C LEU A 128 6.73 -4.35 2.03
N LEU A 129 5.49 -4.77 2.23
CA LEU A 129 5.17 -6.00 2.96
C LEU A 129 5.76 -7.24 2.26
N ASP A 130 5.66 -7.30 0.92
CA ASP A 130 6.27 -8.37 0.13
C ASP A 130 7.80 -8.37 0.25
N GLU A 131 8.45 -7.21 0.08
CA GLU A 131 9.91 -7.09 0.12
C GLU A 131 10.52 -7.48 1.47
N ILE A 132 9.80 -7.24 2.58
CA ILE A 132 10.26 -7.68 3.91
C ILE A 132 9.87 -9.12 4.24
N GLY A 133 9.12 -9.80 3.37
CA GLY A 133 8.62 -11.15 3.62
C GLY A 133 7.63 -11.21 4.79
N PHE A 134 6.72 -10.22 4.86
CA PHE A 134 5.84 -10.01 6.01
C PHE A 134 5.03 -11.26 6.37
N ASP A 135 4.51 -11.99 5.39
CA ASP A 135 3.73 -13.22 5.63
C ASP A 135 4.52 -14.27 6.42
N ALA A 136 5.83 -14.40 6.15
CA ALA A 136 6.68 -15.30 6.91
C ALA A 136 6.96 -14.79 8.33
N LEU A 137 7.05 -13.46 8.52
CA LEU A 137 7.30 -12.86 9.83
C LEU A 137 6.11 -13.00 10.79
N ILE A 138 4.88 -13.08 10.28
CA ILE A 138 3.69 -13.17 11.12
C ILE A 138 3.33 -14.61 11.53
N LEU A 139 3.93 -15.63 10.92
CA LEU A 139 3.61 -17.03 11.25
C LEU A 139 3.94 -17.40 12.70
N ASP A 140 5.01 -16.84 13.26
CA ASP A 140 5.46 -17.10 14.64
C ASP A 140 5.07 -15.97 15.61
N ALA A 141 4.20 -15.04 15.18
CA ALA A 141 3.80 -13.92 16.01
C ALA A 141 2.52 -14.21 16.78
N ASP A 142 2.47 -13.88 18.07
CA ASP A 142 1.24 -13.92 18.87
C ASP A 142 0.37 -12.68 18.63
N LEU A 143 0.99 -11.57 18.28
CA LEU A 143 0.34 -10.27 18.15
C LEU A 143 1.00 -9.42 17.07
N VAL A 144 0.20 -8.91 16.15
CA VAL A 144 0.59 -7.87 15.18
C VAL A 144 -0.03 -6.55 15.61
N ILE A 145 0.79 -5.52 15.77
CA ILE A 145 0.33 -4.17 16.09
C ILE A 145 0.56 -3.28 14.88
N THR A 146 -0.50 -2.68 14.39
CA THR A 146 -0.43 -1.66 13.34
C THR A 146 -1.06 -0.36 13.81
N GLY A 147 -0.72 0.76 13.17
CA GLY A 147 -1.29 2.03 13.58
C GLY A 147 -1.09 3.16 12.61
N GLU A 148 -1.80 4.24 12.90
CA GLU A 148 -1.74 5.49 12.14
C GLU A 148 -2.13 6.68 13.03
N GLY A 149 -2.00 7.90 12.50
CA GLY A 149 -2.35 9.11 13.25
C GLY A 149 -3.84 9.22 13.53
N HIS A 150 -4.69 8.90 12.54
CA HIS A 150 -6.16 8.94 12.65
C HIS A 150 -6.78 7.85 11.79
N SER A 151 -7.61 7.01 12.42
CA SER A 151 -8.33 5.94 11.75
C SER A 151 -9.77 6.33 11.48
N ASP A 152 -10.15 6.24 10.22
CA ASP A 152 -11.47 6.53 9.69
C ASP A 152 -11.85 5.53 8.58
N LYS A 153 -12.96 5.78 7.87
CA LYS A 153 -13.36 4.92 6.74
C LYS A 153 -12.30 4.80 5.64
N GLN A 154 -11.43 5.81 5.47
CA GLN A 154 -10.36 5.76 4.48
C GLN A 154 -9.25 4.78 4.89
N THR A 155 -9.10 4.46 6.19
CA THR A 155 -8.19 3.42 6.68
C THR A 155 -8.50 2.08 5.99
N LEU A 156 -9.80 1.77 5.80
CA LEU A 156 -10.30 0.57 5.14
C LEU A 156 -10.34 0.67 3.60
N MET A 157 -9.68 1.68 3.02
CA MET A 157 -9.57 1.89 1.58
C MET A 157 -8.15 1.61 1.06
N GLY A 158 -7.44 0.68 1.70
CA GLY A 158 -6.13 0.22 1.25
C GLY A 158 -4.93 0.90 1.92
N LYS A 159 -5.12 1.64 3.03
CA LYS A 159 -4.01 2.14 3.84
C LYS A 159 -3.26 0.98 4.53
N LEU A 160 -2.04 1.25 5.01
CA LEU A 160 -1.18 0.26 5.63
C LEU A 160 -1.86 -0.61 6.70
N PRO A 161 -2.67 -0.07 7.65
CA PRO A 161 -3.32 -0.92 8.65
C PRO A 161 -4.24 -1.98 8.03
N GLN A 162 -4.99 -1.63 6.99
CA GLN A 162 -5.84 -2.58 6.29
C GLN A 162 -5.02 -3.64 5.56
N ARG A 163 -3.93 -3.27 4.88
CA ARG A 163 -3.07 -4.23 4.18
C ARG A 163 -2.48 -5.26 5.14
N ILE A 164 -1.99 -4.80 6.30
CA ILE A 164 -1.50 -5.69 7.35
C ILE A 164 -2.59 -6.66 7.80
N LEU A 165 -3.81 -6.16 8.05
CA LEU A 165 -4.94 -7.00 8.41
C LEU A 165 -5.26 -8.05 7.34
N GLU A 166 -5.30 -7.64 6.07
CA GLU A 166 -5.57 -8.53 4.93
C GLU A 166 -4.53 -9.67 4.83
N HIS A 167 -3.25 -9.38 5.05
CA HIS A 167 -2.19 -10.40 5.08
C HIS A 167 -2.42 -11.41 6.21
N VAL A 168 -2.71 -10.95 7.44
CA VAL A 168 -2.99 -11.83 8.57
C VAL A 168 -4.23 -12.68 8.32
N LEU A 169 -5.32 -12.09 7.79
CA LEU A 169 -6.54 -12.83 7.49
C LEU A 169 -6.33 -13.90 6.41
N LYS A 170 -5.55 -13.60 5.36
CA LYS A 170 -5.19 -14.60 4.33
C LYS A 170 -4.41 -15.79 4.93
N CYS A 171 -3.47 -15.52 5.83
CA CYS A 171 -2.75 -16.59 6.53
C CYS A 171 -3.70 -17.44 7.39
N ARG A 172 -4.65 -16.83 8.11
CA ARG A 172 -5.68 -17.53 8.88
C ARG A 172 -6.57 -18.45 8.01
N GLU A 173 -6.87 -18.04 6.77
CA GLU A 173 -7.71 -18.81 5.84
C GLU A 173 -6.96 -19.97 5.18
N SER A 174 -5.69 -19.77 4.81
CA SER A 174 -4.89 -20.80 4.16
C SER A 174 -4.66 -22.03 5.04
N ASP A 175 -4.53 -21.84 6.35
CA ASP A 175 -4.34 -22.95 7.29
C ASP A 175 -5.62 -23.74 7.54
N LYS A 176 -6.78 -23.06 7.58
CA LYS A 176 -8.09 -23.75 7.68
C LYS A 176 -8.31 -24.72 6.51
N SER A 177 -7.80 -24.42 5.32
CA SER A 177 -7.88 -25.31 4.17
C SER A 177 -6.98 -26.54 4.28
N HIS A 178 -5.82 -26.41 4.94
CA HIS A 178 -4.92 -27.54 5.21
C HIS A 178 -5.47 -28.48 6.30
N VAL A 179 -6.10 -27.94 7.35
CA VAL A 179 -6.72 -28.76 8.41
C VAL A 179 -7.95 -29.50 7.90
N ALA A 180 -8.77 -28.89 7.03
CA ALA A 180 -9.92 -29.57 6.42
C ALA A 180 -9.51 -30.72 5.48
N CYS A 181 -8.36 -30.63 4.82
CA CYS A 181 -7.87 -31.70 3.92
C CYS A 181 -7.26 -32.90 4.69
N SER A 182 -6.74 -32.69 5.90
CA SER A 182 -6.19 -33.77 6.72
C SER A 182 -7.26 -34.60 7.45
N GLN A 183 -8.49 -34.10 7.58
CA GLN A 183 -9.60 -34.83 8.19
C GLN A 183 -10.31 -35.80 7.24
N PHE A 184 -10.01 -35.78 5.93
CA PHE A 184 -10.61 -36.71 4.94
C PHE A 184 -9.73 -37.92 4.60
N ALA A 185 -8.58 -38.10 5.22
CA ALA A 185 -7.69 -39.22 5.01
C ALA A 185 -7.61 -40.10 6.25
N GLY A 186 -8.66 -40.86 6.53
CA GLY A 186 -8.60 -41.85 7.63
C GLY A 186 -9.93 -42.55 7.88
N ASP A 187 -10.24 -43.53 7.04
CA ASP A 187 -11.30 -44.49 7.30
C ASP A 187 -10.84 -45.58 8.28
N CYS A 188 -11.77 -46.00 9.10
CA CYS A 188 -11.99 -47.33 9.72
C CYS A 188 -11.88 -47.47 11.25
N LYS A 189 -13.12 -47.76 11.80
CA LYS A 189 -13.48 -48.63 12.94
C LYS A 189 -13.09 -48.21 14.36
N SER A 190 -13.87 -48.30 15.36
CA SER A 190 -15.21 -48.81 15.78
C SER A 190 -15.57 -48.20 17.14
N PRO A 191 -16.80 -48.37 17.68
CA PRO A 191 -17.32 -47.53 18.73
C PRO A 191 -17.00 -48.06 20.15
N GLU A 192 -17.00 -47.19 21.13
CA GLU A 192 -17.58 -47.28 22.46
C GLU A 192 -16.89 -46.37 23.47
N SER A 193 -17.65 -45.59 24.05
CA SER A 193 -17.88 -45.20 25.44
C SER A 193 -17.92 -43.73 25.70
N SER A 194 -19.08 -43.35 26.19
CA SER A 194 -19.46 -42.11 26.84
C SER A 194 -18.50 -41.67 27.93
N GLU A 195 -18.10 -40.37 27.89
CA GLU A 195 -18.05 -39.54 29.08
C GLU A 195 -18.00 -38.06 28.71
N SER A 196 -19.02 -37.34 29.19
CA SER A 196 -19.17 -35.90 29.12
C SER A 196 -18.11 -35.23 29.95
N SER A 197 -17.23 -34.46 29.34
CA SER A 197 -16.46 -33.41 30.00
C SER A 197 -16.58 -32.14 29.17
N GLU A 198 -17.31 -31.17 29.72
CA GLU A 198 -17.27 -29.77 29.28
C GLU A 198 -15.82 -29.27 29.34
N SER A 199 -15.11 -29.31 28.26
CA SER A 199 -13.84 -28.63 28.13
C SER A 199 -14.11 -27.22 27.63
N SER A 200 -13.83 -26.24 28.49
CA SER A 200 -13.66 -24.83 28.14
C SER A 200 -12.73 -24.73 26.92
N GLU A 201 -13.30 -24.41 25.77
CA GLU A 201 -12.52 -24.07 24.58
C GLU A 201 -11.70 -22.84 24.88
N SER A 202 -10.42 -23.05 25.17
CA SER A 202 -9.42 -22.01 24.95
C SER A 202 -9.38 -21.75 23.44
N PRO A 203 -9.36 -20.50 22.98
CA PRO A 203 -9.19 -20.24 21.57
C PRO A 203 -7.78 -20.67 21.18
N ASP A 204 -7.67 -21.83 20.57
CA ASP A 204 -6.45 -22.29 19.91
C ASP A 204 -6.27 -21.43 18.63
N SER A 205 -5.86 -20.18 18.84
CA SER A 205 -5.55 -19.28 17.74
C SER A 205 -4.08 -19.47 17.37
N SER A 206 -3.81 -20.38 16.44
CA SER A 206 -2.50 -20.54 15.82
C SER A 206 -2.03 -19.30 15.03
N PHE A 207 -2.80 -18.23 15.03
CA PHE A 207 -2.55 -16.98 14.29
C PHE A 207 -2.52 -15.76 15.18
N PRO A 208 -1.70 -14.74 14.82
CA PRO A 208 -1.56 -13.55 15.62
C PRO A 208 -2.87 -12.76 15.73
N LEU A 209 -3.10 -12.15 16.88
CA LEU A 209 -4.10 -11.10 17.05
C LEU A 209 -3.65 -9.84 16.30
N VAL A 210 -4.59 -9.06 15.74
CA VAL A 210 -4.28 -7.79 15.07
C VAL A 210 -4.87 -6.63 15.85
N TRP A 211 -4.00 -5.78 16.38
CA TRP A 211 -4.41 -4.56 17.08
C TRP A 211 -4.18 -3.33 16.21
N LEU A 212 -5.21 -2.51 16.09
CA LEU A 212 -5.12 -1.17 15.52
C LEU A 212 -4.92 -0.15 16.62
N VAL A 213 -3.76 0.51 16.62
CA VAL A 213 -3.40 1.57 17.58
C VAL A 213 -3.38 2.89 16.83
N SER A 214 -4.27 3.81 17.17
CA SER A 214 -4.42 5.07 16.43
C SER A 214 -4.46 6.27 17.36
N GLY A 215 -3.95 7.42 16.88
CA GLY A 215 -4.06 8.68 17.59
C GLY A 215 -5.51 9.05 17.85
N GLY A 216 -6.36 9.02 16.84
CA GLY A 216 -7.82 9.19 16.92
C GLY A 216 -8.55 8.10 16.14
N VAL A 217 -9.79 7.78 16.55
CA VAL A 217 -10.62 6.77 15.87
C VAL A 217 -12.03 7.34 15.67
N SER A 218 -12.42 7.59 14.42
CA SER A 218 -13.75 8.10 14.08
C SER A 218 -14.84 7.03 14.00
N ASP A 219 -14.48 5.81 13.56
CA ASP A 219 -15.44 4.72 13.37
C ASP A 219 -14.86 3.40 13.88
N ARG A 220 -14.90 3.26 15.21
CA ARG A 220 -14.40 2.07 15.90
C ARG A 220 -15.10 0.78 15.44
N LEU A 221 -16.43 0.85 15.25
CA LEU A 221 -17.22 -0.30 14.86
C LEU A 221 -16.85 -0.81 13.48
N ALA A 222 -16.63 0.11 12.52
CA ALA A 222 -16.17 -0.28 11.19
C ALA A 222 -14.81 -1.00 11.22
N MET A 223 -13.88 -0.56 12.07
CA MET A 223 -12.58 -1.21 12.23
C MET A 223 -12.71 -2.62 12.83
N GLN A 224 -13.56 -2.79 13.85
CA GLN A 224 -13.84 -4.09 14.43
C GLN A 224 -14.52 -5.04 13.44
N ASN A 225 -15.50 -4.53 12.69
CA ASN A 225 -16.18 -5.32 11.66
C ASN A 225 -15.25 -5.73 10.49
N ALA A 226 -14.20 -4.95 10.24
CA ALA A 226 -13.19 -5.30 9.24
C ALA A 226 -12.29 -6.46 9.68
N GLY A 227 -12.23 -6.78 11.00
CA GLY A 227 -11.48 -7.92 11.52
C GLY A 227 -10.33 -7.56 12.46
N PHE A 228 -10.17 -6.28 12.86
CA PHE A 228 -9.22 -5.93 13.92
C PHE A 228 -9.70 -6.49 15.25
N ASP A 229 -8.91 -7.34 15.88
CA ASP A 229 -9.25 -7.97 17.18
C ASP A 229 -9.34 -6.90 18.29
N ARG A 230 -8.58 -5.81 18.14
CA ARG A 230 -8.65 -4.68 19.06
C ARG A 230 -8.37 -3.36 18.37
N VAL A 231 -9.18 -2.34 18.72
CA VAL A 231 -9.02 -0.96 18.21
C VAL A 231 -8.77 -0.04 19.40
N ILE A 232 -7.62 0.62 19.42
CA ILE A 232 -7.13 1.40 20.54
C ILE A 232 -6.88 2.83 20.13
N GLN A 233 -7.59 3.76 20.73
CA GLN A 233 -7.31 5.18 20.63
C GLN A 233 -6.34 5.59 21.72
N VAL A 234 -5.22 6.22 21.33
CA VAL A 234 -4.17 6.64 22.28
C VAL A 234 -4.31 8.08 22.74
N THR A 235 -4.91 8.94 21.92
CA THR A 235 -5.16 10.33 22.32
C THR A 235 -6.49 10.43 23.07
N PRO A 236 -6.49 10.97 24.30
CA PRO A 236 -7.72 11.24 25.04
C PRO A 236 -8.62 12.22 24.25
N ASP A 237 -9.95 12.01 24.30
CA ASP A 237 -10.93 12.80 23.54
C ASP A 237 -10.87 14.31 23.83
N ASN A 238 -10.43 14.68 25.03
CA ASN A 238 -10.37 16.07 25.48
C ASN A 238 -9.03 16.76 25.19
N MET A 239 -8.06 16.04 24.58
CA MET A 239 -6.71 16.57 24.33
C MET A 239 -6.67 17.28 22.97
N PRO A 240 -6.26 18.59 22.91
CA PRO A 240 -6.06 19.28 21.65
C PRO A 240 -5.00 18.57 20.77
N LEU A 241 -5.23 18.57 19.46
CA LEU A 241 -4.34 17.89 18.50
C LEU A 241 -2.88 18.38 18.60
N GLU A 242 -2.69 19.71 18.75
CA GLU A 242 -1.36 20.32 18.90
C GLU A 242 -0.61 19.77 20.13
N GLU A 243 -1.32 19.48 21.20
CA GLU A 243 -0.72 18.89 22.39
C GLU A 243 -0.46 17.39 22.20
N ALA A 244 -1.40 16.68 21.61
CA ALA A 244 -1.27 15.26 21.31
C ALA A 244 -0.09 14.95 20.39
N MET A 245 0.26 15.86 19.46
CA MET A 245 1.37 15.72 18.52
C MET A 245 2.75 15.99 19.14
N LYS A 246 2.85 16.51 20.36
CA LYS A 246 4.14 16.65 21.04
C LYS A 246 4.74 15.27 21.32
N PRO A 247 6.01 15.01 20.94
CA PRO A 247 6.61 13.68 21.05
C PRO A 247 6.51 13.03 22.42
N ASP A 248 6.75 13.80 23.47
CA ASP A 248 6.68 13.30 24.86
C ASP A 248 5.25 12.96 25.27
N VAL A 249 4.26 13.75 24.86
CA VAL A 249 2.85 13.51 25.15
C VAL A 249 2.37 12.28 24.39
N ALA A 250 2.66 12.17 23.10
CA ALA A 250 2.33 11.02 22.27
C ALA A 250 2.91 9.73 22.86
N ARG A 251 4.21 9.76 23.21
CA ARG A 251 4.90 8.62 23.87
C ARG A 251 4.21 8.20 25.17
N ASN A 252 3.89 9.17 26.03
CA ASN A 252 3.25 8.88 27.31
C ASN A 252 1.83 8.33 27.12
N ASN A 253 1.08 8.81 26.16
CA ASN A 253 -0.25 8.29 25.84
C ASN A 253 -0.16 6.83 25.35
N ILE A 254 0.77 6.51 24.46
CA ILE A 254 1.02 5.13 23.99
C ILE A 254 1.40 4.22 25.16
N LEU A 255 2.34 4.66 26.02
CA LEU A 255 2.79 3.87 27.17
C LEU A 255 1.67 3.59 28.18
N LYS A 256 0.78 4.56 28.43
CA LYS A 256 -0.39 4.35 29.32
C LYS A 256 -1.31 3.26 28.78
N VAL A 257 -1.54 3.26 27.48
CA VAL A 257 -2.43 2.29 26.83
C VAL A 257 -1.82 0.87 26.87
N ILE A 258 -0.52 0.74 26.66
CA ILE A 258 0.16 -0.56 26.66
C ILE A 258 0.31 -1.12 28.08
N LYS A 259 0.56 -0.28 29.09
CA LYS A 259 0.76 -0.71 30.48
C LYS A 259 -0.53 -1.09 31.22
N ASN A 260 -1.68 -0.59 30.78
CA ASN A 260 -2.98 -0.89 31.39
C ASN A 260 -3.59 -2.19 30.85
N LYS A 261 -2.78 -3.09 30.39
CA LYS A 261 -3.08 -4.42 29.88
C LYS A 261 -2.21 -5.48 30.49
#